data_a0e3fc006d0bb35d40042e79be26f2f5
#
_entry.id   a0e3fc006d0bb35d40042e79be26f2f5
#
_cell.length_a   1.000
_cell.length_b   1.000
_cell.length_c   1.000
_cell.angle_alpha   90.00
_cell.angle_beta   90.00
_cell.angle_gamma   90.00
#
_symmetry.space_group_name_H-M   'P 1'
#
loop_
_entity.id
_entity.type
_entity.pdbx_description
1 polymer ?
#
loop_
_entity_poly.entity_id
_entity_poly.type
_entity_poly.pdbx_seq_one_letter_code
_entity_poly.pdbx_strand_id
1 'polypeptide(L)'
;AYHEAGHALVASLLPGTDPLHKVTIIPRGRALGVTMQLPMDEQHTYQKNYLYNSLAILMGGRCAEEICLGEMTTGAGNDIERATDMARKMVCEWGMSEKMGPLSYGSKEEQVFLGKDFSSQKNFSDQTAKLIDQEVKTLVMGGYNKATELLQNNRDILENLSQALLERETLTGKEVNNIIDGKDDSDPDSSDGEQQKITPEAHVEKRKTKTDSEEGLLG
;
A
#
# COMPACT_ATOMS: atom_id res chain seq x y z
N ALA A 1 -17.60 1.81 -7.81
CA ALA A 1 -17.17 3.16 -7.46
C ALA A 1 -16.92 3.29 -5.95
N TYR A 2 -17.92 3.01 -5.09
CA TYR A 2 -17.75 3.18 -3.61
C TYR A 2 -16.53 2.50 -3.03
N HIS A 3 -16.24 1.27 -3.45
CA HIS A 3 -15.05 0.52 -3.01
C HIS A 3 -13.76 1.32 -3.24
N GLU A 4 -13.52 1.76 -4.47
CA GLU A 4 -12.32 2.53 -4.84
C GLU A 4 -12.30 3.93 -4.22
N ALA A 5 -13.47 4.59 -4.13
CA ALA A 5 -13.62 5.87 -3.43
C ALA A 5 -13.26 5.73 -1.94
N GLY A 6 -13.64 4.61 -1.31
CA GLY A 6 -13.29 4.30 0.07
C GLY A 6 -11.79 4.21 0.30
N HIS A 7 -11.07 3.47 -0.54
CA HIS A 7 -9.61 3.41 -0.49
C HIS A 7 -8.97 4.79 -0.69
N ALA A 8 -9.43 5.53 -1.71
CA ALA A 8 -8.88 6.85 -2.05
C ALA A 8 -9.10 7.86 -0.93
N LEU A 9 -10.30 7.92 -0.35
CA LEU A 9 -10.64 8.85 0.72
C LEU A 9 -9.84 8.56 1.99
N VAL A 10 -9.76 7.30 2.41
CA VAL A 10 -8.98 6.90 3.58
C VAL A 10 -7.49 7.21 3.38
N ALA A 11 -6.94 6.94 2.19
CA ALA A 11 -5.55 7.25 1.86
C ALA A 11 -5.26 8.76 1.93
N SER A 12 -6.16 9.60 1.41
CA SER A 12 -5.99 11.06 1.38
C SER A 12 -6.15 11.71 2.75
N LEU A 13 -6.96 11.13 3.66
CA LEU A 13 -7.20 11.69 4.99
C LEU A 13 -6.16 11.27 6.04
N LEU A 14 -5.42 10.20 5.82
CA LEU A 14 -4.42 9.70 6.77
C LEU A 14 -3.06 10.38 6.57
N PRO A 15 -2.43 10.91 7.63
CA PRO A 15 -1.12 11.52 7.53
C PRO A 15 -0.01 10.46 7.36
N GLY A 16 1.04 10.81 6.61
CA GLY A 16 2.22 9.95 6.46
C GLY A 16 1.98 8.70 5.62
N THR A 17 1.00 8.73 4.74
CA THR A 17 0.74 7.74 3.69
C THR A 17 1.36 8.20 2.37
N ASP A 18 1.56 7.28 1.45
CA ASP A 18 1.98 7.64 0.10
C ASP A 18 0.89 8.46 -0.60
N PRO A 19 1.28 9.48 -1.38
CA PRO A 19 0.31 10.31 -2.09
C PRO A 19 -0.48 9.50 -3.10
N LEU A 20 -1.77 9.79 -3.18
CA LEU A 20 -2.65 9.20 -4.16
C LEU A 20 -2.26 9.69 -5.57
N HIS A 21 -1.93 8.77 -6.45
CA HIS A 21 -1.63 9.08 -7.84
C HIS A 21 -2.90 9.13 -8.69
N LYS A 22 -3.69 8.06 -8.61
CA LYS A 22 -4.97 7.96 -9.33
C LYS A 22 -5.87 6.88 -8.71
N VAL A 23 -7.15 7.02 -8.96
CA VAL A 23 -8.17 6.01 -8.69
C VAL A 23 -8.99 5.77 -9.94
N THR A 24 -9.32 4.52 -10.25
CA THR A 24 -10.09 4.17 -11.45
C THR A 24 -11.00 2.99 -11.19
N ILE A 25 -12.17 3.02 -11.82
CA ILE A 25 -13.13 1.91 -11.83
C ILE A 25 -13.08 1.10 -13.13
N ILE A 26 -12.15 1.42 -14.04
CA ILE A 26 -11.93 0.65 -15.26
C ILE A 26 -11.29 -0.68 -14.90
N PRO A 27 -11.92 -1.83 -15.24
CA PRO A 27 -11.39 -3.14 -14.92
C PRO A 27 -10.01 -3.39 -15.57
N ARG A 28 -9.09 -3.99 -14.81
CA ARG A 28 -7.79 -4.44 -15.29
C ARG A 28 -7.51 -5.85 -14.84
N GLY A 29 -7.58 -6.81 -15.75
CA GLY A 29 -7.41 -8.22 -15.42
C GLY A 29 -8.53 -8.72 -14.51
N ARG A 30 -8.17 -9.14 -13.28
CA ARG A 30 -9.13 -9.62 -12.28
C ARG A 30 -9.65 -8.50 -11.36
N ALA A 31 -9.02 -7.34 -11.35
CA ALA A 31 -9.43 -6.20 -10.53
C ALA A 31 -10.54 -5.42 -11.24
N LEU A 32 -11.63 -5.12 -10.53
CA LEU A 32 -12.77 -4.34 -11.02
C LEU A 32 -12.49 -2.81 -10.95
N GLY A 33 -11.44 -2.42 -10.27
CA GLY A 33 -10.94 -1.06 -10.13
C GLY A 33 -9.53 -1.07 -9.56
N VAL A 34 -8.90 0.09 -9.45
CA VAL A 34 -7.55 0.23 -8.86
C VAL A 34 -7.38 1.60 -8.23
N THR A 35 -7.03 1.64 -6.96
CA THR A 35 -6.52 2.81 -6.27
C THR A 35 -5.00 2.71 -6.21
N MET A 36 -4.30 3.66 -6.85
CA MET A 36 -2.85 3.66 -6.97
C MET A 36 -2.24 4.80 -6.16
N GLN A 37 -1.36 4.45 -5.24
CA GLN A 37 -0.47 5.36 -4.54
C GLN A 37 0.95 5.25 -5.12
N LEU A 38 1.69 6.35 -5.16
CA LEU A 38 3.09 6.35 -5.59
C LEU A 38 3.97 6.71 -4.39
N PRO A 39 4.90 5.84 -3.99
CA PRO A 39 5.89 6.17 -2.99
C PRO A 39 6.70 7.41 -3.44
N MET A 40 6.90 8.37 -2.52
CA MET A 40 7.68 9.59 -2.81
C MET A 40 9.18 9.29 -2.84
N ASP A 41 9.63 8.28 -2.11
CA ASP A 41 11.01 7.82 -2.03
C ASP A 41 11.07 6.29 -2.04
N GLU A 42 12.21 5.71 -2.44
CA GLU A 42 12.51 4.28 -2.22
C GLU A 42 12.68 4.01 -0.72
N GLN A 43 11.56 3.72 -0.05
CA GLN A 43 11.58 3.40 1.37
C GLN A 43 12.03 1.96 1.57
N HIS A 44 13.21 1.78 2.15
CA HIS A 44 13.72 0.46 2.55
C HIS A 44 13.20 0.00 3.92
N THR A 45 12.61 0.92 4.71
CA THR A 45 12.08 0.64 6.05
C THR A 45 10.76 1.36 6.26
N TYR A 46 9.77 0.65 6.81
CA TYR A 46 8.45 1.21 7.10
C TYR A 46 8.27 1.42 8.61
N GLN A 47 7.77 2.59 8.98
CA GLN A 47 7.40 2.88 10.36
C GLN A 47 6.11 2.15 10.76
N LYS A 48 5.96 1.80 12.04
CA LYS A 48 4.76 1.14 12.56
C LYS A 48 3.47 1.91 12.21
N ASN A 49 3.47 3.23 12.35
CA ASN A 49 2.32 4.08 12.03
C ASN A 49 1.93 4.03 10.54
N TYR A 50 2.92 4.00 9.63
CA TYR A 50 2.67 3.83 8.21
C TYR A 50 1.94 2.52 7.92
N LEU A 51 2.37 1.41 8.53
CA LEU A 51 1.72 0.10 8.37
C LEU A 51 0.31 0.07 8.97
N TYR A 52 0.08 0.73 10.12
CA TYR A 52 -1.27 0.88 10.68
C TYR A 52 -2.20 1.66 9.72
N ASN A 53 -1.71 2.73 9.13
CA ASN A 53 -2.46 3.50 8.14
C ASN A 53 -2.72 2.67 6.87
N SER A 54 -1.75 1.88 6.43
CA SER A 54 -1.92 0.96 5.30
C SER A 54 -3.00 -0.10 5.55
N LEU A 55 -3.11 -0.62 6.79
CA LEU A 55 -4.22 -1.51 7.16
C LEU A 55 -5.59 -0.81 7.04
N ALA A 56 -5.68 0.46 7.47
CA ALA A 56 -6.91 1.23 7.33
C ALA A 56 -7.26 1.50 5.86
N ILE A 57 -6.26 1.82 5.03
CA ILE A 57 -6.47 2.01 3.58
C ILE A 57 -7.00 0.73 2.93
N LEU A 58 -6.39 -0.43 3.23
CA LEU A 58 -6.85 -1.72 2.71
C LEU A 58 -8.30 -2.06 3.15
N MET A 59 -8.73 -1.62 4.33
CA MET A 59 -10.12 -1.81 4.78
C MET A 59 -11.10 -0.78 4.19
N GLY A 60 -10.60 0.32 3.59
CA GLY A 60 -11.41 1.43 3.08
C GLY A 60 -12.50 1.01 2.11
N GLY A 61 -12.16 0.17 1.13
CA GLY A 61 -13.14 -0.33 0.14
C GLY A 61 -14.27 -1.12 0.78
N ARG A 62 -13.92 -2.04 1.69
CA ARG A 62 -14.88 -2.85 2.45
C ARG A 62 -15.82 -1.98 3.30
N CYS A 63 -15.25 -1.04 4.05
CA CYS A 63 -16.03 -0.14 4.89
C CYS A 63 -16.98 0.75 4.07
N ALA A 64 -16.52 1.24 2.90
CA ALA A 64 -17.35 2.04 2.00
C ALA A 64 -18.57 1.26 1.47
N GLU A 65 -18.38 -0.01 1.08
CA GLU A 65 -19.48 -0.89 0.67
C GLU A 65 -20.51 -1.06 1.80
N GLU A 66 -20.08 -1.34 3.01
CA GLU A 66 -20.96 -1.50 4.17
C GLU A 66 -21.73 -0.23 4.52
N ILE A 67 -21.06 0.93 4.49
CA ILE A 67 -21.67 2.22 4.85
C ILE A 67 -22.69 2.68 3.80
N CYS A 68 -22.37 2.49 2.52
CA CYS A 68 -23.19 3.04 1.41
C CYS A 68 -24.21 2.04 0.86
N LEU A 69 -23.85 0.76 0.78
CA LEU A 69 -24.70 -0.28 0.18
C LEU A 69 -25.39 -1.16 1.23
N GLY A 70 -24.91 -1.15 2.47
CA GLY A 70 -25.41 -2.03 3.54
C GLY A 70 -25.05 -3.50 3.33
N GLU A 71 -24.20 -3.83 2.38
CA GLU A 71 -23.87 -5.19 1.98
C GLU A 71 -22.35 -5.42 1.95
N MET A 72 -21.98 -6.68 2.03
CA MET A 72 -20.61 -7.13 1.93
C MET A 72 -20.43 -7.93 0.64
N THR A 73 -19.46 -7.53 -0.18
CA THR A 73 -19.16 -8.24 -1.43
C THR A 73 -17.85 -9.03 -1.34
N THR A 74 -17.67 -9.96 -2.27
CA THR A 74 -16.39 -10.69 -2.41
C THR A 74 -15.29 -9.82 -3.02
N GLY A 75 -15.60 -8.60 -3.48
CA GLY A 75 -14.65 -7.66 -4.08
C GLY A 75 -13.51 -7.29 -3.15
N ALA A 76 -13.80 -7.17 -1.85
CA ALA A 76 -12.80 -6.86 -0.82
C ALA A 76 -11.89 -8.04 -0.42
N GLY A 77 -12.06 -9.23 -1.05
CA GLY A 77 -11.32 -10.43 -0.63
C GLY A 77 -9.81 -10.28 -0.67
N ASN A 78 -9.27 -9.68 -1.73
CA ASN A 78 -7.83 -9.44 -1.88
C ASN A 78 -7.29 -8.45 -0.84
N ASP A 79 -8.04 -7.39 -0.54
CA ASP A 79 -7.61 -6.38 0.44
C ASP A 79 -7.60 -6.95 1.85
N ILE A 80 -8.56 -7.80 2.19
CA ILE A 80 -8.62 -8.51 3.46
C ILE A 80 -7.43 -9.48 3.59
N GLU A 81 -7.11 -10.22 2.53
CA GLU A 81 -5.94 -11.12 2.49
C GLU A 81 -4.66 -10.33 2.72
N ARG A 82 -4.42 -9.27 1.96
CA ARG A 82 -3.24 -8.40 2.09
C ARG A 82 -3.13 -7.76 3.48
N ALA A 83 -4.23 -7.29 4.05
CA ALA A 83 -4.25 -6.73 5.40
C ALA A 83 -3.91 -7.79 6.46
N THR A 84 -4.44 -9.01 6.31
CA THR A 84 -4.14 -10.13 7.22
C THR A 84 -2.67 -10.51 7.15
N ASP A 85 -2.10 -10.62 5.96
CA ASP A 85 -0.68 -10.94 5.74
C ASP A 85 0.23 -9.86 6.30
N MET A 86 -0.09 -8.59 6.06
CA MET A 86 0.64 -7.46 6.63
C MET A 86 0.61 -7.48 8.16
N ALA A 87 -0.56 -7.65 8.77
CA ALA A 87 -0.70 -7.73 10.22
C ALA A 87 0.07 -8.93 10.79
N ARG A 88 0.07 -10.07 10.09
CA ARG A 88 0.85 -11.25 10.49
C ARG A 88 2.35 -10.98 10.46
N LYS A 89 2.86 -10.30 9.44
CA LYS A 89 4.27 -9.88 9.38
C LYS A 89 4.62 -8.89 10.49
N MET A 90 3.74 -7.93 10.78
CA MET A 90 3.93 -6.99 11.88
C MET A 90 4.09 -7.72 13.23
N VAL A 91 3.30 -8.76 13.48
CA VAL A 91 3.33 -9.53 14.74
C VAL A 91 4.48 -10.52 14.74
N CYS A 92 4.67 -11.30 13.67
CA CYS A 92 5.54 -12.47 13.67
C CYS A 92 6.96 -12.21 13.19
N GLU A 93 7.16 -11.21 12.31
CA GLU A 93 8.46 -10.98 11.69
C GLU A 93 9.12 -9.70 12.20
N TRP A 94 8.34 -8.62 12.34
CA TRP A 94 8.88 -7.29 12.65
C TRP A 94 8.78 -6.90 14.12
N GLY A 95 8.23 -7.79 14.98
CA GLY A 95 8.15 -7.57 16.43
C GLY A 95 7.39 -6.30 16.83
N MET A 96 6.35 -5.93 16.04
CA MET A 96 5.60 -4.68 16.23
C MET A 96 4.40 -4.81 17.17
N SER A 97 4.12 -6.01 17.72
CA SER A 97 3.10 -6.22 18.74
C SER A 97 3.68 -5.99 20.13
N GLU A 98 3.03 -5.17 20.94
CA GLU A 98 3.45 -4.91 22.33
C GLU A 98 3.29 -6.15 23.22
N LYS A 99 2.24 -6.96 22.98
CA LYS A 99 1.99 -8.17 23.78
C LYS A 99 2.94 -9.31 23.43
N MET A 100 3.33 -9.40 22.16
CA MET A 100 4.25 -10.44 21.71
C MET A 100 5.72 -10.06 21.92
N GLY A 101 6.01 -8.76 22.06
CA GLY A 101 7.36 -8.22 22.18
C GLY A 101 8.16 -8.28 20.87
N PRO A 102 9.43 -7.84 20.90
CA PRO A 102 10.32 -7.81 19.73
C PRO A 102 10.94 -9.20 19.45
N LEU A 103 10.08 -10.19 19.22
CA LEU A 103 10.45 -11.57 18.95
C LEU A 103 9.98 -11.96 17.54
N SER A 104 10.73 -12.85 16.88
CA SER A 104 10.36 -13.42 15.60
C SER A 104 9.74 -14.80 15.79
N TYR A 105 8.50 -14.93 15.31
CA TYR A 105 7.72 -16.18 15.30
C TYR A 105 7.53 -16.69 13.86
N GLY A 106 8.25 -16.11 12.88
CA GLY A 106 8.21 -16.54 11.49
C GLY A 106 8.76 -17.96 11.36
N SER A 107 8.13 -18.78 10.53
CA SER A 107 8.76 -20.00 10.06
C SER A 107 9.97 -19.59 9.21
N LYS A 108 11.16 -20.02 9.57
CA LYS A 108 12.26 -20.02 8.59
C LYS A 108 11.79 -20.92 7.44
N GLU A 109 11.58 -20.35 6.26
CA GLU A 109 11.51 -21.11 5.04
C GLU A 109 12.88 -21.81 4.90
N GLU A 110 13.02 -23.00 5.47
CA GLU A 110 14.10 -23.87 5.11
C GLU A 110 13.89 -24.18 3.63
N GLN A 111 14.84 -23.77 2.81
CA GLN A 111 14.90 -24.11 1.39
C GLN A 111 14.63 -25.60 1.25
N VAL A 112 13.50 -25.92 0.63
CA VAL A 112 13.04 -27.30 0.41
C VAL A 112 14.03 -27.96 -0.50
N PHE A 113 14.96 -28.70 0.09
CA PHE A 113 15.76 -29.71 -0.65
C PHE A 113 14.87 -30.94 -0.85
N LEU A 114 14.65 -31.29 -2.11
CA LEU A 114 13.79 -32.37 -2.58
C LEU A 114 13.82 -33.60 -1.65
N GLY A 115 12.67 -33.92 -1.02
CA GLY A 115 12.45 -35.28 -0.48
C GLY A 115 12.12 -35.42 1.01
N LYS A 116 11.81 -34.34 1.76
CA LYS A 116 11.32 -34.48 3.15
C LYS A 116 9.87 -33.98 3.29
N ASP A 117 9.08 -34.79 4.00
CA ASP A 117 7.68 -34.55 4.30
C ASP A 117 7.43 -33.17 4.92
N PHE A 118 6.41 -32.47 4.37
CA PHE A 118 5.91 -31.19 4.81
C PHE A 118 5.20 -31.26 6.18
N SER A 119 5.95 -31.41 7.25
CA SER A 119 5.46 -30.98 8.54
C SER A 119 6.06 -29.60 8.84
N SER A 120 5.34 -28.51 8.57
CA SER A 120 5.70 -27.21 9.08
C SER A 120 5.57 -27.27 10.60
N GLN A 121 6.67 -27.63 11.26
CA GLN A 121 6.73 -27.67 12.72
C GLN A 121 6.59 -26.23 13.20
N LYS A 122 5.46 -25.93 13.84
CA LYS A 122 5.28 -24.66 14.55
C LYS A 122 6.37 -24.56 15.61
N ASN A 123 7.24 -23.58 15.51
CA ASN A 123 8.34 -23.36 16.46
C ASN A 123 7.87 -22.68 17.76
N PHE A 124 6.56 -22.70 18.06
CA PHE A 124 5.95 -22.06 19.22
C PHE A 124 4.74 -22.86 19.73
N SER A 125 4.39 -22.64 21.00
CA SER A 125 3.28 -23.32 21.65
C SER A 125 1.92 -22.93 21.10
N ASP A 126 0.88 -23.77 21.34
CA ASP A 126 -0.50 -23.45 20.97
C ASP A 126 -1.01 -22.17 21.68
N GLN A 127 -0.52 -21.87 22.88
CA GLN A 127 -0.85 -20.64 23.59
C GLN A 127 -0.27 -19.42 22.84
N THR A 128 0.95 -19.51 22.38
CA THR A 128 1.57 -18.46 21.54
C THR A 128 0.83 -18.30 20.21
N ALA A 129 0.40 -19.41 19.59
CA ALA A 129 -0.41 -19.34 18.35
C ALA A 129 -1.70 -18.55 18.56
N LYS A 130 -2.43 -18.83 19.67
CA LYS A 130 -3.65 -18.07 20.02
C LYS A 130 -3.39 -16.59 20.24
N LEU A 131 -2.27 -16.22 20.87
CA LEU A 131 -1.90 -14.82 21.07
C LEU A 131 -1.57 -14.14 19.73
N ILE A 132 -0.86 -14.81 18.84
CA ILE A 132 -0.59 -14.31 17.47
C ILE A 132 -1.90 -14.04 16.75
N ASP A 133 -2.85 -14.99 16.75
CA ASP A 133 -4.14 -14.83 16.08
C ASP A 133 -4.94 -13.66 16.67
N GLN A 134 -4.90 -13.47 18.00
CA GLN A 134 -5.54 -12.34 18.67
C GLN A 134 -4.92 -11.00 18.29
N GLU A 135 -3.58 -10.91 18.23
CA GLU A 135 -2.89 -9.68 17.88
C GLU A 135 -3.09 -9.33 16.40
N VAL A 136 -3.03 -10.31 15.48
CA VAL A 136 -3.36 -10.13 14.06
C VAL A 136 -4.78 -9.59 13.91
N LYS A 137 -5.76 -10.21 14.59
CA LYS A 137 -7.14 -9.74 14.58
C LYS A 137 -7.25 -8.31 15.13
N THR A 138 -6.55 -7.99 16.21
CA THR A 138 -6.58 -6.65 16.81
C THR A 138 -6.07 -5.59 15.84
N LEU A 139 -4.98 -5.87 15.10
CA LEU A 139 -4.41 -4.96 14.10
C LEU A 139 -5.37 -4.73 12.94
N VAL A 140 -5.90 -5.81 12.35
CA VAL A 140 -6.83 -5.72 11.21
C VAL A 140 -8.11 -4.98 11.61
N MET A 141 -8.69 -5.32 12.77
CA MET A 141 -9.88 -4.63 13.31
C MET A 141 -9.59 -3.18 13.67
N GLY A 142 -8.38 -2.85 14.11
CA GLY A 142 -7.96 -1.48 14.33
C GLY A 142 -7.99 -0.66 13.04
N GLY A 143 -7.45 -1.20 11.94
CA GLY A 143 -7.52 -0.61 10.61
C GLY A 143 -8.96 -0.46 10.11
N TYR A 144 -9.79 -1.50 10.26
CA TYR A 144 -11.20 -1.48 9.90
C TYR A 144 -11.98 -0.38 10.65
N ASN A 145 -11.82 -0.31 11.98
CA ASN A 145 -12.51 0.69 12.79
C ASN A 145 -12.06 2.12 12.41
N LYS A 146 -10.77 2.31 12.14
CA LYS A 146 -10.23 3.60 11.72
C LYS A 146 -10.78 4.03 10.36
N ALA A 147 -10.83 3.12 9.39
CA ALA A 147 -11.44 3.38 8.08
C ALA A 147 -12.93 3.70 8.22
N THR A 148 -13.68 2.92 9.01
CA THR A 148 -15.10 3.15 9.27
C THR A 148 -15.36 4.54 9.87
N GLU A 149 -14.60 4.93 10.90
CA GLU A 149 -14.69 6.26 11.53
C GLU A 149 -14.46 7.38 10.51
N LEU A 150 -13.39 7.28 9.71
CA LEU A 150 -13.06 8.28 8.71
C LEU A 150 -14.15 8.40 7.64
N LEU A 151 -14.65 7.29 7.13
CA LEU A 151 -15.67 7.28 6.07
C LEU A 151 -17.03 7.74 6.58
N GLN A 152 -17.42 7.38 7.79
CA GLN A 152 -18.67 7.86 8.39
C GLN A 152 -18.66 9.36 8.63
N ASN A 153 -17.53 9.91 9.10
CA ASN A 153 -17.38 11.34 9.34
C ASN A 153 -17.30 12.17 8.03
N ASN A 154 -16.98 11.53 6.91
CA ASN A 154 -16.82 12.18 5.59
C ASN A 154 -17.72 11.54 4.53
N ARG A 155 -18.94 11.15 4.92
CA ARG A 155 -19.85 10.42 4.05
C ARG A 155 -20.23 11.21 2.78
N ASP A 156 -20.43 12.51 2.90
CA ASP A 156 -20.77 13.36 1.76
C ASP A 156 -19.62 13.42 0.74
N ILE A 157 -18.37 13.43 1.22
CA ILE A 157 -17.18 13.39 0.37
C ILE A 157 -17.08 12.03 -0.33
N LEU A 158 -17.33 10.94 0.38
CA LEU A 158 -17.35 9.58 -0.18
C LEU A 158 -18.38 9.47 -1.31
N GLU A 159 -19.58 10.03 -1.12
CA GLU A 159 -20.64 10.07 -2.13
C GLU A 159 -20.18 10.85 -3.37
N ASN A 160 -19.63 12.06 -3.18
CA ASN A 160 -19.14 12.92 -4.26
C ASN A 160 -18.01 12.24 -5.06
N LEU A 161 -17.05 11.59 -4.38
CA LEU A 161 -15.99 10.83 -5.04
C LEU A 161 -16.54 9.65 -5.84
N SER A 162 -17.51 8.93 -5.28
CA SER A 162 -18.14 7.81 -5.95
C SER A 162 -18.91 8.25 -7.20
N GLN A 163 -19.62 9.37 -7.12
CA GLN A 163 -20.34 9.95 -8.25
C GLN A 163 -19.36 10.43 -9.34
N ALA A 164 -18.28 11.13 -8.96
CA ALA A 164 -17.25 11.57 -9.89
C ALA A 164 -16.57 10.39 -10.60
N LEU A 165 -16.34 9.27 -9.89
CA LEU A 165 -15.82 8.04 -10.50
C LEU A 165 -16.80 7.38 -11.46
N LEU A 166 -18.10 7.44 -11.19
CA LEU A 166 -19.11 6.92 -12.12
C LEU A 166 -19.19 7.74 -13.40
N GLU A 167 -18.94 9.04 -13.33
CA GLU A 167 -19.00 9.96 -14.48
C GLU A 167 -17.71 9.95 -15.30
N ARG A 168 -16.57 9.92 -14.64
CA ARG A 168 -15.25 10.12 -15.29
C ARG A 168 -14.44 8.82 -15.41
N GLU A 169 -14.85 7.74 -14.73
CA GLU A 169 -14.20 6.42 -14.65
C GLU A 169 -12.80 6.44 -14.02
N THR A 170 -12.11 7.57 -14.05
CA THR A 170 -10.77 7.74 -13.49
C THR A 170 -10.61 9.15 -12.94
N LEU A 171 -10.04 9.25 -11.73
CA LEU A 171 -9.66 10.50 -11.09
C LEU A 171 -8.16 10.48 -10.75
N THR A 172 -7.49 11.59 -10.99
CA THR A 172 -6.12 11.83 -10.51
C THR A 172 -6.12 12.14 -9.01
N GLY A 173 -4.97 11.97 -8.33
CA GLY A 173 -4.86 12.35 -6.92
C GLY A 173 -5.19 13.82 -6.67
N LYS A 174 -4.90 14.72 -7.62
CA LYS A 174 -5.24 16.14 -7.54
C LYS A 174 -6.76 16.36 -7.58
N GLU A 175 -7.46 15.71 -8.51
CA GLU A 175 -8.93 15.80 -8.60
C GLU A 175 -9.60 15.24 -7.33
N VAL A 176 -9.08 14.13 -6.79
CA VAL A 176 -9.57 13.58 -5.51
C VAL A 176 -9.39 14.61 -4.38
N ASN A 177 -8.22 15.23 -4.27
CA ASN A 177 -7.97 16.26 -3.24
C ASN A 177 -8.86 17.51 -3.44
N ASN A 178 -9.11 17.94 -4.68
CA ASN A 178 -10.03 19.03 -4.96
C ASN A 178 -11.46 18.73 -4.47
N ILE A 179 -11.94 17.51 -4.70
CA ILE A 179 -13.27 17.07 -4.21
C ILE A 179 -13.29 17.05 -2.67
N ILE A 180 -12.21 16.58 -2.02
CA ILE A 180 -12.09 16.57 -0.55
C ILE A 180 -12.12 18.00 0.01
N ASP A 181 -11.41 18.93 -0.65
CA ASP A 181 -11.33 20.34 -0.24
C ASP A 181 -12.57 21.17 -0.62
N GLY A 182 -13.52 20.59 -1.38
CA GLY A 182 -14.70 21.28 -1.89
C GLY A 182 -14.39 22.35 -2.94
N LYS A 183 -13.30 22.18 -3.70
CA LYS A 183 -12.88 23.08 -4.79
C LYS A 183 -13.47 22.60 -6.11
N ASP A 184 -14.01 23.54 -6.90
CA ASP A 184 -14.42 23.25 -8.26
C ASP A 184 -13.19 23.03 -9.16
N ASP A 185 -13.25 22.01 -10.06
CA ASP A 185 -12.21 21.73 -11.06
C ASP A 185 -11.97 22.86 -12.08
N SER A 186 -12.75 23.96 -11.98
CA SER A 186 -12.69 25.12 -12.86
C SER A 186 -11.70 26.20 -12.44
N ASP A 187 -10.95 26.01 -11.33
CA ASP A 187 -9.97 26.97 -10.85
C ASP A 187 -8.69 26.92 -11.72
N PRO A 188 -8.34 28.01 -12.47
CA PRO A 188 -7.23 28.00 -13.44
C PRO A 188 -5.84 27.93 -12.80
N ASP A 189 -5.71 27.98 -11.50
CA ASP A 189 -4.44 27.84 -10.75
C ASP A 189 -3.98 26.38 -10.60
N SER A 190 -4.71 25.46 -11.24
CA SER A 190 -4.44 24.01 -11.19
C SER A 190 -3.50 23.49 -12.27
N SER A 191 -2.89 24.34 -13.13
CA SER A 191 -2.18 23.91 -14.35
C SER A 191 -0.65 23.85 -14.26
N ASP A 192 -0.03 24.02 -13.08
CA ASP A 192 1.41 23.90 -12.91
C ASP A 192 1.82 22.59 -12.20
N GLY A 193 2.04 21.57 -12.99
CA GLY A 193 2.66 20.30 -12.62
C GLY A 193 3.68 19.91 -13.68
N GLU A 194 4.93 20.38 -13.50
CA GLU A 194 6.09 20.18 -14.35
C GLU A 194 6.19 18.75 -14.90
N GLN A 195 6.07 18.68 -16.23
CA GLN A 195 6.66 17.58 -17.00
C GLN A 195 8.19 17.77 -16.98
N GLN A 196 8.87 17.16 -16.01
CA GLN A 196 10.32 16.97 -16.16
C GLN A 196 10.58 16.03 -17.32
N LYS A 197 10.94 16.64 -18.46
CA LYS A 197 11.57 15.95 -19.58
C LYS A 197 12.90 15.37 -19.09
N ILE A 198 12.92 14.08 -18.88
CA ILE A 198 14.18 13.34 -18.76
C ILE A 198 14.80 13.26 -20.15
N THR A 199 15.76 14.14 -20.44
CA THR A 199 16.69 13.98 -21.55
C THR A 199 17.82 13.06 -21.10
N PRO A 200 18.11 11.97 -21.80
CA PRO A 200 19.27 11.16 -21.50
C PRO A 200 20.52 11.85 -22.06
N GLU A 201 21.33 12.44 -21.20
CA GLU A 201 22.69 12.84 -21.56
C GLU A 201 23.56 11.60 -21.69
N ALA A 202 23.99 11.34 -22.92
CA ALA A 202 24.96 10.33 -23.26
C ALA A 202 26.36 10.79 -22.82
N HIS A 203 26.86 10.28 -21.70
CA HIS A 203 28.28 10.35 -21.36
C HIS A 203 29.06 9.30 -22.17
N VAL A 204 29.59 9.75 -23.29
CA VAL A 204 30.65 9.04 -24.02
C VAL A 204 31.99 9.44 -23.42
N GLU A 205 32.51 8.61 -22.53
CA GLU A 205 33.87 8.77 -22.01
C GLU A 205 34.86 8.06 -22.95
N LYS A 206 35.67 8.88 -23.63
CA LYS A 206 36.75 8.45 -24.52
C LYS A 206 37.86 7.79 -23.72
N ARG A 207 37.99 6.47 -23.81
CA ARG A 207 39.21 5.76 -23.41
C ARG A 207 40.35 6.17 -24.37
N LYS A 208 41.32 6.91 -23.85
CA LYS A 208 42.62 7.11 -24.48
C LYS A 208 43.48 5.87 -24.25
N THR A 209 43.78 5.18 -25.32
CA THR A 209 44.88 4.23 -25.41
C THR A 209 46.21 4.97 -25.28
N LYS A 210 47.06 4.54 -24.36
CA LYS A 210 48.51 4.79 -24.40
C LYS A 210 49.18 3.44 -24.50
N THR A 211 49.68 3.17 -25.69
CA THR A 211 50.83 2.33 -26.00
C THR A 211 52.10 3.16 -25.74
N ASP A 212 53.07 2.54 -25.14
CA ASP A 212 54.52 2.57 -25.39
C ASP A 212 55.21 1.91 -24.21
N SER A 213 55.77 0.73 -24.42
CA SER A 213 57.16 0.41 -24.87
C SER A 213 58.22 0.73 -23.85
N GLU A 214 59.00 -0.29 -23.67
CA GLU A 214 60.43 -0.40 -23.37
C GLU A 214 60.75 -0.97 -21.96
N GLU A 215 61.21 -2.23 -21.99
CA GLU A 215 62.63 -2.66 -21.94
C GLU A 215 63.30 -2.41 -20.60
N GLY A 216 63.75 -3.47 -20.01
CA GLY A 216 65.10 -3.42 -19.47
C GLY A 216 65.34 -4.14 -18.15
N LEU A 217 65.96 -5.28 -18.21
CA LEU A 217 67.11 -5.79 -17.47
C LEU A 217 67.05 -6.08 -15.98
N LEU A 218 67.25 -7.35 -15.72
CA LEU A 218 68.26 -7.94 -14.79
C LEU A 218 68.17 -7.62 -13.28
N GLY A 219 68.09 -8.72 -12.55
CA GLY A 219 68.43 -8.81 -11.11
C GLY A 219 67.83 -10.04 -10.50
#